data_1ee929c78f0e99ecb1b12cdec990c642
#
_entry.id   1ee929c78f0e99ecb1b12cdec990c642
#
_cell.length_a   1.000
_cell.length_b   1.000
_cell.length_c   1.000
_cell.angle_alpha   90.00
_cell.angle_beta   90.00
_cell.angle_gamma   90.00
#
_symmetry.space_group_name_H-M   'P 1'
#
loop_
_entity.id
_entity.type
_entity.pdbx_description
1 polymer ?
#
loop_
_entity_poly.entity_id
_entity_poly.type
_entity_poly.pdbx_seq_one_letter_code
_entity_poly.pdbx_strand_id
1 'polypeptide(L)'
;VFLVIAMAYQFYKGTDLSAAGNNGKSYQPAIVETFNGKDTKDGVNILILGSDQRVSQESTDARTDSIMVVNVGNKEGKVKMVSFMRDTLVNIKGASETDYSQDLKLNTAFNIGEQNNHQGAELMRETLKRNFDIDIKYYAMVDFETFATGVDTLFPNGVEINAKFATIDGKKVSSVQVPDDLKMDKNGHVPNQTIKVGKQDMDGRTLLNYARFRKDDEGDYGRTKRQQQVMQAVMKQLKNPLSLFKGPEALGKVYSLTSTNMSMTDMLDLGLSNAGSFKKGVNSQTIPSDGDWIDSYDLYGGQGIEIDFDTYQAKLKELGFR
;
A
#
# COMPACT_ATOMS: atom_id res chain seq x y z
N VAL A 1 18.24 -25.95 -7.42
CA VAL A 1 17.33 -26.78 -6.61
C VAL A 1 17.53 -26.48 -5.12
N PHE A 2 18.75 -26.62 -4.55
CA PHE A 2 19.02 -26.38 -3.11
C PHE A 2 18.62 -24.97 -2.65
N LEU A 3 18.89 -23.94 -3.46
CA LEU A 3 18.53 -22.56 -3.14
C LEU A 3 17.01 -22.37 -3.03
N VAL A 4 16.26 -22.95 -3.97
CA VAL A 4 14.79 -22.87 -3.98
C VAL A 4 14.18 -23.60 -2.78
N ILE A 5 14.73 -24.77 -2.42
CA ILE A 5 14.30 -25.51 -1.22
C ILE A 5 14.60 -24.73 0.06
N ALA A 6 15.78 -24.09 0.16
CA ALA A 6 16.14 -23.26 1.30
C ALA A 6 15.23 -22.02 1.41
N MET A 7 14.90 -21.38 0.28
CA MET A 7 13.96 -20.25 0.24
C MET A 7 12.55 -20.65 0.64
N ALA A 8 12.06 -21.79 0.13
CA ALA A 8 10.76 -22.33 0.52
C ALA A 8 10.72 -22.68 2.02
N TYR A 9 11.77 -23.30 2.56
CA TYR A 9 11.88 -23.59 3.98
C TYR A 9 11.86 -22.32 4.85
N GLN A 10 12.62 -21.29 4.46
CA GLN A 10 12.60 -20.01 5.17
C GLN A 10 11.25 -19.33 5.09
N PHE A 11 10.56 -19.43 3.96
CA PHE A 11 9.22 -18.91 3.80
C PHE A 11 8.23 -19.61 4.75
N TYR A 12 8.23 -20.95 4.79
CA TYR A 12 7.42 -21.72 5.75
C TYR A 12 7.74 -21.38 7.19
N LYS A 13 9.02 -21.25 7.53
CA LYS A 13 9.42 -20.80 8.86
C LYS A 13 8.85 -19.42 9.22
N GLY A 14 8.77 -18.50 8.25
CA GLY A 14 8.14 -17.20 8.42
C GLY A 14 6.64 -17.31 8.70
N THR A 15 5.91 -18.18 8.00
CA THR A 15 4.49 -18.42 8.24
C THR A 15 4.24 -19.02 9.63
N ASP A 16 5.05 -19.97 10.06
CA ASP A 16 4.96 -20.59 11.40
C ASP A 16 5.24 -19.56 12.51
N LEU A 17 6.22 -18.68 12.31
CA LEU A 17 6.55 -17.64 13.28
C LEU A 17 5.44 -16.60 13.44
N SER A 18 4.66 -16.35 12.39
CA SER A 18 3.49 -15.46 12.49
C SER A 18 2.32 -16.13 13.19
N ALA A 19 2.09 -17.43 12.93
CA ALA A 19 1.07 -18.23 13.59
C ALA A 19 1.34 -18.40 15.11
N ALA A 20 2.62 -18.45 15.52
CA ALA A 20 3.02 -18.60 16.92
C ALA A 20 2.80 -17.35 17.79
N GLY A 21 2.43 -16.22 17.19
CA GLY A 21 2.11 -14.97 17.88
C GLY A 21 3.31 -14.31 18.58
N ASN A 22 3.70 -13.14 18.16
CA ASN A 22 4.61 -12.31 18.96
C ASN A 22 3.82 -11.73 20.14
N ASN A 23 4.24 -12.02 21.38
CA ASN A 23 3.70 -11.46 22.62
C ASN A 23 2.23 -11.79 22.98
N GLY A 24 1.74 -13.00 22.70
CA GLY A 24 0.45 -13.46 23.22
C GLY A 24 -0.78 -12.81 22.53
N LYS A 25 -0.61 -12.12 21.44
CA LYS A 25 -1.71 -11.67 20.56
C LYS A 25 -1.92 -12.73 19.48
N SER A 26 -3.07 -13.40 19.52
CA SER A 26 -3.47 -14.28 18.43
C SER A 26 -3.87 -13.41 17.22
N TYR A 27 -3.07 -13.43 16.17
CA TYR A 27 -3.50 -12.90 14.89
C TYR A 27 -4.59 -13.79 14.32
N GLN A 28 -5.73 -13.20 14.00
CA GLN A 28 -6.70 -13.85 13.14
C GLN A 28 -6.09 -13.87 11.73
N PRO A 29 -6.06 -15.02 11.04
CA PRO A 29 -5.67 -15.04 9.63
C PRO A 29 -6.54 -14.07 8.86
N ALA A 30 -5.95 -13.27 7.98
CA ALA A 30 -6.71 -12.37 7.13
C ALA A 30 -7.71 -13.17 6.28
N ILE A 31 -8.95 -12.67 6.19
CA ILE A 31 -9.97 -13.30 5.35
C ILE A 31 -9.53 -13.14 3.89
N VAL A 32 -9.44 -14.26 3.17
CA VAL A 32 -9.18 -14.24 1.73
C VAL A 32 -10.51 -13.97 1.02
N GLU A 33 -10.57 -12.82 0.36
CA GLU A 33 -11.75 -12.38 -0.39
C GLU A 33 -11.82 -13.05 -1.77
N THR A 34 -13.03 -13.18 -2.31
CA THR A 34 -13.21 -13.50 -3.72
C THR A 34 -12.70 -12.33 -4.56
N PHE A 35 -11.73 -12.60 -5.43
CA PHE A 35 -11.13 -11.58 -6.29
C PHE A 35 -11.04 -12.08 -7.74
N ASN A 36 -11.74 -11.41 -8.66
CA ASN A 36 -11.84 -11.79 -10.06
C ASN A 36 -10.71 -11.12 -10.88
N GLY A 37 -9.47 -11.51 -10.55
CA GLY A 37 -8.27 -10.97 -11.17
C GLY A 37 -8.26 -11.10 -12.69
N LYS A 38 -7.71 -10.09 -13.37
CA LYS A 38 -7.57 -10.03 -14.83
C LYS A 38 -6.12 -9.80 -15.22
N ASP A 39 -5.66 -10.54 -16.22
CA ASP A 39 -4.33 -10.35 -16.79
C ASP A 39 -4.22 -8.99 -17.50
N THR A 40 -3.05 -8.39 -17.41
CA THR A 40 -2.70 -7.15 -18.10
C THR A 40 -1.96 -7.45 -19.40
N LYS A 41 -1.97 -6.51 -20.36
CA LYS A 41 -1.29 -6.67 -21.66
C LYS A 41 0.24 -6.69 -21.54
N ASP A 42 0.80 -6.02 -20.52
CA ASP A 42 2.24 -5.90 -20.31
C ASP A 42 2.56 -5.98 -18.81
N GLY A 43 3.14 -7.11 -18.41
CA GLY A 43 3.44 -7.42 -17.03
C GLY A 43 2.22 -7.85 -16.21
N VAL A 44 2.31 -7.71 -14.91
CA VAL A 44 1.29 -8.09 -13.93
C VAL A 44 1.01 -6.90 -13.02
N ASN A 45 -0.24 -6.46 -12.98
CA ASN A 45 -0.71 -5.44 -12.06
C ASN A 45 -1.15 -6.08 -10.74
N ILE A 46 -0.60 -5.57 -9.64
CA ILE A 46 -0.89 -5.98 -8.27
C ILE A 46 -1.45 -4.77 -7.52
N LEU A 47 -2.66 -4.87 -6.99
CA LEU A 47 -3.28 -3.85 -6.14
C LEU A 47 -2.75 -3.99 -4.72
N ILE A 48 -2.14 -2.94 -4.20
CA ILE A 48 -1.69 -2.86 -2.81
C ILE A 48 -2.62 -1.91 -2.07
N LEU A 49 -3.28 -2.43 -1.05
CA LEU A 49 -4.18 -1.68 -0.18
C LEU A 49 -3.58 -1.57 1.21
N GLY A 50 -3.36 -0.35 1.67
CA GLY A 50 -3.00 -0.07 3.05
C GLY A 50 -4.26 0.20 3.87
N SER A 51 -4.57 -0.69 4.81
CA SER A 51 -5.72 -0.54 5.70
C SER A 51 -5.31 0.13 7.01
N ASP A 52 -6.15 1.02 7.50
CA ASP A 52 -6.02 1.61 8.83
C ASP A 52 -6.67 0.75 9.92
N GLN A 53 -7.03 -0.49 9.60
CA GLN A 53 -7.66 -1.41 10.54
C GLN A 53 -6.82 -1.55 11.81
N ARG A 54 -7.48 -1.38 12.95
CA ARG A 54 -6.90 -1.61 14.27
C ARG A 54 -7.32 -2.97 14.78
N VAL A 55 -6.51 -3.59 15.62
CA VAL A 55 -6.79 -4.92 16.22
C VAL A 55 -8.16 -5.00 16.92
N SER A 56 -8.73 -3.87 17.33
CA SER A 56 -10.03 -3.76 18.01
C SER A 56 -11.18 -3.34 17.09
N GLN A 57 -10.93 -3.13 15.80
CA GLN A 57 -11.91 -2.61 14.84
C GLN A 57 -12.35 -3.73 13.90
N GLU A 58 -13.65 -3.83 13.65
CA GLU A 58 -14.17 -4.73 12.63
C GLU A 58 -13.72 -4.28 11.23
N SER A 59 -13.52 -5.21 10.30
CA SER A 59 -13.06 -4.90 8.93
C SER A 59 -14.04 -3.98 8.19
N THR A 60 -15.33 -4.05 8.51
CA THR A 60 -16.39 -3.21 7.94
C THR A 60 -16.20 -1.72 8.20
N ASP A 61 -15.47 -1.34 9.23
CA ASP A 61 -15.16 0.05 9.59
C ASP A 61 -13.80 0.51 9.05
N ALA A 62 -13.02 -0.43 8.50
CA ALA A 62 -11.69 -0.14 7.98
C ALA A 62 -11.76 0.73 6.72
N ARG A 63 -10.83 1.67 6.61
CA ARG A 63 -10.63 2.50 5.41
C ARG A 63 -9.29 2.19 4.80
N THR A 64 -9.21 2.28 3.48
CA THR A 64 -7.94 2.24 2.79
C THR A 64 -7.39 3.65 2.67
N ASP A 65 -6.27 3.87 3.36
CA ASP A 65 -5.54 5.13 3.30
C ASP A 65 -4.49 5.17 2.21
N SER A 66 -4.10 4.00 1.70
CA SER A 66 -3.11 3.84 0.65
C SER A 66 -3.66 2.92 -0.43
N ILE A 67 -3.76 3.43 -1.65
CA ILE A 67 -4.26 2.71 -2.83
C ILE A 67 -3.19 2.81 -3.90
N MET A 68 -2.51 1.70 -4.18
CA MET A 68 -1.42 1.65 -5.16
C MET A 68 -1.61 0.47 -6.11
N VAL A 69 -1.18 0.65 -7.36
CA VAL A 69 -1.03 -0.45 -8.32
C VAL A 69 0.44 -0.56 -8.69
N VAL A 70 1.01 -1.74 -8.47
CA VAL A 70 2.40 -2.06 -8.82
C VAL A 70 2.38 -2.98 -10.04
N ASN A 71 3.12 -2.61 -11.08
CA ASN A 71 3.31 -3.43 -12.28
C ASN A 71 4.73 -4.00 -12.29
N VAL A 72 4.81 -5.33 -12.42
CA VAL A 72 6.06 -6.10 -12.50
C VAL A 72 6.05 -7.01 -13.72
N GLY A 73 7.22 -7.45 -14.15
CA GLY A 73 7.34 -8.38 -15.29
C GLY A 73 7.00 -7.77 -16.64
N ASN A 74 6.99 -6.45 -16.75
CA ASN A 74 6.75 -5.73 -18.01
C ASN A 74 7.96 -5.77 -18.94
N LYS A 75 7.75 -5.43 -20.22
CA LYS A 75 8.79 -5.45 -21.28
C LYS A 75 9.98 -4.54 -20.98
N GLU A 76 9.79 -3.45 -20.23
CA GLU A 76 10.88 -2.57 -19.81
C GLU A 76 11.76 -3.21 -18.72
N GLY A 77 11.29 -4.26 -18.07
CA GLY A 77 11.98 -4.93 -16.97
C GLY A 77 12.22 -3.99 -15.79
N LYS A 78 11.31 -3.07 -15.50
CA LYS A 78 11.32 -2.15 -14.36
C LYS A 78 10.10 -2.37 -13.50
N VAL A 79 10.20 -2.06 -12.22
CA VAL A 79 9.01 -1.95 -11.37
C VAL A 79 8.37 -0.58 -11.61
N LYS A 80 7.09 -0.57 -11.93
CA LYS A 80 6.30 0.65 -12.07
C LYS A 80 5.26 0.69 -10.95
N MET A 81 4.97 1.87 -10.43
CA MET A 81 4.04 2.06 -9.34
C MET A 81 3.20 3.31 -9.58
N VAL A 82 1.89 3.17 -9.43
CA VAL A 82 0.96 4.31 -9.44
C VAL A 82 0.20 4.32 -8.12
N SER A 83 0.24 5.46 -7.44
CA SER A 83 -0.55 5.72 -6.23
C SER A 83 -1.76 6.57 -6.61
N PHE A 84 -2.92 6.21 -6.12
CA PHE A 84 -4.16 6.95 -6.32
C PHE A 84 -4.50 7.74 -5.06
N MET A 85 -4.85 9.01 -5.23
CA MET A 85 -5.34 9.82 -4.11
C MET A 85 -6.72 9.29 -3.68
N ARG A 86 -6.83 8.96 -2.41
CA ARG A 86 -8.02 8.31 -1.84
C ARG A 86 -9.30 9.13 -1.93
N ASP A 87 -9.15 10.47 -1.94
CA ASP A 87 -10.27 11.41 -1.98
C ASP A 87 -10.71 11.76 -3.42
N THR A 88 -10.14 11.11 -4.46
CA THR A 88 -10.58 11.24 -5.85
C THR A 88 -12.03 10.78 -5.99
N LEU A 89 -12.88 11.65 -6.56
CA LEU A 89 -14.27 11.33 -6.84
C LEU A 89 -14.36 10.40 -8.04
N VAL A 90 -15.01 9.26 -7.84
CA VAL A 90 -15.11 8.16 -8.81
C VAL A 90 -16.53 7.65 -8.89
N ASN A 91 -16.84 6.93 -9.96
CA ASN A 91 -18.05 6.13 -10.05
C ASN A 91 -17.84 4.77 -9.39
N ILE A 92 -18.65 4.45 -8.40
CA ILE A 92 -18.67 3.15 -7.72
C ILE A 92 -19.95 2.44 -8.12
N LYS A 93 -19.82 1.29 -8.79
CA LYS A 93 -20.95 0.49 -9.27
C LYS A 93 -21.90 0.11 -8.13
N GLY A 94 -23.17 0.46 -8.30
CA GLY A 94 -24.23 0.15 -7.34
C GLY A 94 -24.25 1.03 -6.09
N ALA A 95 -23.39 2.05 -6.00
CA ALA A 95 -23.33 3.00 -4.88
C ALA A 95 -23.39 4.45 -5.32
N SER A 96 -22.80 4.81 -6.47
CA SER A 96 -22.96 6.15 -7.07
C SER A 96 -24.41 6.41 -7.51
N GLU A 97 -24.82 7.68 -7.50
CA GLU A 97 -26.19 8.11 -7.80
C GLU A 97 -26.65 7.62 -9.18
N THR A 98 -25.76 7.65 -10.17
CA THR A 98 -25.99 7.12 -11.51
C THR A 98 -24.80 6.29 -11.99
N ASP A 99 -24.97 5.55 -13.10
CA ASP A 99 -23.86 4.80 -13.71
C ASP A 99 -22.75 5.70 -14.29
N TYR A 100 -22.95 7.02 -14.34
CA TYR A 100 -22.04 7.99 -14.93
C TYR A 100 -21.51 9.05 -13.95
N SER A 101 -22.11 9.18 -12.75
CA SER A 101 -21.69 10.20 -11.80
C SER A 101 -20.40 9.76 -11.07
N GLN A 102 -19.41 10.66 -11.01
CA GLN A 102 -18.23 10.53 -10.15
C GLN A 102 -18.51 11.29 -8.85
N ASP A 103 -19.16 10.66 -7.91
CA ASP A 103 -19.76 11.31 -6.73
C ASP A 103 -19.35 10.69 -5.39
N LEU A 104 -18.50 9.67 -5.41
CA LEU A 104 -18.01 9.01 -4.20
C LEU A 104 -16.48 8.97 -4.18
N LYS A 105 -15.88 9.09 -3.01
CA LYS A 105 -14.43 9.00 -2.87
C LYS A 105 -13.93 7.59 -3.17
N LEU A 106 -12.77 7.47 -3.79
CA LEU A 106 -12.17 6.19 -4.16
C LEU A 106 -12.03 5.24 -2.97
N ASN A 107 -11.62 5.74 -1.79
CA ASN A 107 -11.48 4.90 -0.60
C ASN A 107 -12.82 4.37 -0.07
N THR A 108 -13.94 4.97 -0.42
CA THR A 108 -15.29 4.51 -0.06
C THR A 108 -15.61 3.16 -0.73
N ALA A 109 -15.03 2.88 -1.90
CA ALA A 109 -15.22 1.60 -2.58
C ALA A 109 -14.80 0.41 -1.71
N PHE A 110 -13.66 0.51 -1.02
CA PHE A 110 -13.22 -0.54 -0.12
C PHE A 110 -14.22 -0.75 1.03
N ASN A 111 -14.62 0.32 1.70
CA ASN A 111 -15.53 0.24 2.84
C ASN A 111 -16.90 -0.35 2.46
N ILE A 112 -17.46 0.08 1.31
CA ILE A 112 -18.72 -0.49 0.79
C ILE A 112 -18.56 -1.98 0.48
N GLY A 113 -17.43 -2.36 -0.15
CA GLY A 113 -17.14 -3.77 -0.44
C GLY A 113 -17.01 -4.62 0.83
N GLU A 114 -16.36 -4.10 1.88
CA GLU A 114 -16.25 -4.79 3.17
C GLU A 114 -17.60 -5.02 3.83
N GLN A 115 -18.50 -4.03 3.76
CA GLN A 115 -19.88 -4.17 4.26
C GLN A 115 -20.70 -5.19 3.46
N ASN A 116 -20.32 -5.46 2.22
CA ASN A 116 -20.94 -6.43 1.32
C ASN A 116 -20.15 -7.75 1.28
N ASN A 117 -20.21 -8.55 2.34
CA ASN A 117 -19.55 -9.86 2.44
C ASN A 117 -18.02 -9.83 2.28
N HIS A 118 -17.33 -8.83 2.83
CA HIS A 118 -15.89 -8.70 2.79
C HIS A 118 -15.32 -8.72 1.35
N GLN A 119 -15.89 -7.90 0.46
CA GLN A 119 -15.47 -7.76 -0.93
C GLN A 119 -14.78 -6.41 -1.20
N GLY A 120 -14.07 -5.87 -0.22
CA GLY A 120 -13.44 -4.56 -0.33
C GLY A 120 -12.40 -4.47 -1.45
N ALA A 121 -11.52 -5.46 -1.55
CA ALA A 121 -10.51 -5.51 -2.61
C ALA A 121 -11.14 -5.70 -4.00
N GLU A 122 -12.18 -6.53 -4.12
CA GLU A 122 -12.89 -6.75 -5.39
C GLU A 122 -13.60 -5.50 -5.86
N LEU A 123 -14.35 -4.81 -5.00
CA LEU A 123 -15.03 -3.59 -5.37
C LEU A 123 -14.05 -2.46 -5.71
N MET A 124 -12.89 -2.41 -5.02
CA MET A 124 -11.81 -1.49 -5.39
C MET A 124 -11.26 -1.81 -6.79
N ARG A 125 -11.03 -3.10 -7.10
CA ARG A 125 -10.59 -3.55 -8.44
C ARG A 125 -11.59 -3.11 -9.53
N GLU A 126 -12.88 -3.35 -9.31
CA GLU A 126 -13.94 -2.95 -10.25
C GLU A 126 -14.00 -1.43 -10.41
N THR A 127 -13.84 -0.68 -9.32
CA THR A 127 -13.83 0.78 -9.34
C THR A 127 -12.64 1.32 -10.12
N LEU A 128 -11.43 0.77 -9.92
CA LEU A 128 -10.25 1.14 -10.71
C LEU A 128 -10.40 0.77 -12.19
N LYS A 129 -11.01 -0.39 -12.50
CA LYS A 129 -11.31 -0.76 -13.89
C LYS A 129 -12.31 0.21 -14.52
N ARG A 130 -13.39 0.55 -13.82
CA ARG A 130 -14.45 1.42 -14.33
C ARG A 130 -13.96 2.83 -14.64
N ASN A 131 -13.18 3.44 -13.74
CA ASN A 131 -12.78 4.84 -13.85
C ASN A 131 -11.44 5.03 -14.57
N PHE A 132 -10.49 4.11 -14.39
CA PHE A 132 -9.13 4.23 -14.92
C PHE A 132 -8.78 3.20 -16.00
N ASP A 133 -9.69 2.26 -16.28
CA ASP A 133 -9.53 1.17 -17.26
C ASP A 133 -8.26 0.31 -17.00
N ILE A 134 -7.96 0.02 -15.75
CA ILE A 134 -6.83 -0.82 -15.32
C ILE A 134 -7.33 -2.24 -15.05
N ASP A 135 -6.68 -3.25 -15.64
CA ASP A 135 -6.87 -4.64 -15.28
C ASP A 135 -5.87 -5.01 -14.18
N ILE A 136 -6.34 -5.69 -13.14
CA ILE A 136 -5.57 -6.06 -11.95
C ILE A 136 -5.70 -7.56 -11.73
N LYS A 137 -4.56 -8.26 -11.60
CA LYS A 137 -4.53 -9.71 -11.43
C LYS A 137 -4.56 -10.14 -9.97
N TYR A 138 -3.79 -9.48 -9.15
CA TYR A 138 -3.62 -9.81 -7.74
C TYR A 138 -3.87 -8.60 -6.86
N TYR A 139 -4.21 -8.87 -5.59
CA TYR A 139 -4.22 -7.86 -4.54
C TYR A 139 -3.39 -8.32 -3.34
N ALA A 140 -2.94 -7.36 -2.56
CA ALA A 140 -2.40 -7.58 -1.23
C ALA A 140 -2.88 -6.44 -0.32
N MET A 141 -3.53 -6.80 0.78
CA MET A 141 -3.98 -5.85 1.79
C MET A 141 -3.06 -5.94 3.00
N VAL A 142 -2.46 -4.81 3.37
CA VAL A 142 -1.45 -4.71 4.42
C VAL A 142 -1.96 -3.76 5.50
N ASP A 143 -2.09 -4.25 6.72
CA ASP A 143 -2.34 -3.43 7.89
C ASP A 143 -1.04 -2.84 8.48
N PHE A 144 -1.19 -1.98 9.47
CA PHE A 144 -0.06 -1.29 10.10
C PHE A 144 0.93 -2.23 10.78
N GLU A 145 0.45 -3.25 11.45
CA GLU A 145 1.29 -4.18 12.20
C GLU A 145 2.04 -5.13 11.27
N THR A 146 1.36 -5.59 10.21
CA THR A 146 1.96 -6.39 9.13
C THR A 146 3.07 -5.62 8.43
N PHE A 147 2.83 -4.34 8.11
CA PHE A 147 3.85 -3.49 7.51
C PHE A 147 5.09 -3.37 8.42
N ALA A 148 4.89 -2.98 9.68
CA ALA A 148 5.99 -2.79 10.62
C ALA A 148 6.77 -4.09 10.85
N THR A 149 6.08 -5.20 11.05
CA THR A 149 6.68 -6.53 11.22
C THR A 149 7.49 -6.96 9.99
N GLY A 150 6.96 -6.73 8.80
CA GLY A 150 7.64 -7.02 7.54
C GLY A 150 8.94 -6.23 7.39
N VAL A 151 8.89 -4.93 7.68
CA VAL A 151 10.07 -4.05 7.63
C VAL A 151 11.13 -4.50 8.64
N ASP A 152 10.76 -4.72 9.91
CA ASP A 152 11.71 -5.11 10.97
C ASP A 152 12.35 -6.48 10.70
N THR A 153 11.60 -7.38 10.06
CA THR A 153 12.13 -8.70 9.68
C THR A 153 13.13 -8.60 8.51
N LEU A 154 12.81 -7.79 7.49
CA LEU A 154 13.66 -7.59 6.32
C LEU A 154 14.89 -6.73 6.62
N PHE A 155 14.73 -5.72 7.46
CA PHE A 155 15.74 -4.71 7.76
C PHE A 155 15.93 -4.55 9.27
N PRO A 156 16.65 -5.48 9.93
CA PRO A 156 16.85 -5.44 11.38
C PRO A 156 17.56 -4.17 11.88
N ASN A 157 18.28 -3.49 11.00
CA ASN A 157 18.97 -2.22 11.28
C ASN A 157 18.16 -0.99 10.83
N GLY A 158 16.91 -1.19 10.40
CA GLY A 158 16.06 -0.14 9.85
C GLY A 158 16.26 0.09 8.35
N VAL A 159 15.37 0.93 7.81
CA VAL A 159 15.42 1.39 6.41
C VAL A 159 16.01 2.79 6.39
N GLU A 160 17.10 2.97 5.65
CA GLU A 160 17.69 4.30 5.42
C GLU A 160 16.72 5.15 4.58
N ILE A 161 16.31 6.27 5.15
CA ILE A 161 15.44 7.24 4.49
C ILE A 161 15.88 8.67 4.82
N ASN A 162 15.74 9.55 3.84
CA ASN A 162 15.93 10.99 4.05
C ASN A 162 14.56 11.62 4.31
N ALA A 163 14.15 11.70 5.57
CA ALA A 163 12.84 12.18 5.97
C ALA A 163 12.66 13.65 5.56
N LYS A 164 11.57 13.91 4.85
CA LYS A 164 11.18 15.23 4.36
C LYS A 164 9.75 15.53 4.77
N PHE A 165 9.54 16.75 5.21
CA PHE A 165 8.21 17.30 5.49
C PHE A 165 8.10 18.64 4.77
N ALA A 166 6.90 18.98 4.33
CA ALA A 166 6.60 20.33 3.88
C ALA A 166 6.63 21.31 5.06
N THR A 167 6.36 22.55 4.80
CA THR A 167 6.17 23.54 5.86
C THR A 167 4.94 23.19 6.70
N ILE A 168 4.90 23.72 7.91
CA ILE A 168 3.70 23.72 8.78
C ILE A 168 3.38 25.19 9.06
N ASP A 169 2.18 25.62 8.69
CA ASP A 169 1.78 27.04 8.74
C ASP A 169 2.80 27.95 8.04
N GLY A 170 3.30 27.54 6.88
CA GLY A 170 4.30 28.26 6.07
C GLY A 170 5.72 28.24 6.64
N LYS A 171 5.98 27.55 7.75
CA LYS A 171 7.30 27.53 8.41
C LYS A 171 8.01 26.20 8.20
N LYS A 172 9.31 26.25 7.90
CA LYS A 172 10.17 25.06 7.86
C LYS A 172 10.28 24.43 9.24
N VAL A 173 10.21 23.11 9.30
CA VAL A 173 10.33 22.32 10.52
C VAL A 173 11.60 21.49 10.52
N SER A 174 12.19 21.25 11.68
CA SER A 174 13.32 20.33 11.87
C SER A 174 12.87 18.95 12.35
N SER A 175 11.68 18.86 12.89
CA SER A 175 11.04 17.62 13.34
C SER A 175 9.52 17.80 13.40
N VAL A 176 8.82 16.68 13.42
CA VAL A 176 7.36 16.63 13.58
C VAL A 176 6.98 15.67 14.69
N GLN A 177 5.79 15.89 15.27
CA GLN A 177 5.14 14.97 16.20
C GLN A 177 4.11 14.15 15.43
N VAL A 178 4.26 12.83 15.45
CA VAL A 178 3.38 11.90 14.73
C VAL A 178 2.69 10.97 15.71
N PRO A 179 1.36 10.79 15.65
CA PRO A 179 0.68 9.79 16.46
C PRO A 179 1.28 8.40 16.22
N ASP A 180 1.53 7.68 17.31
CA ASP A 180 2.16 6.36 17.30
C ASP A 180 1.10 5.29 17.65
N ASP A 181 0.28 4.96 16.67
CA ASP A 181 -0.88 4.07 16.87
C ASP A 181 -0.48 2.66 17.35
N LEU A 182 0.71 2.17 16.98
CA LEU A 182 1.22 0.87 17.47
C LEU A 182 1.59 0.88 18.96
N LYS A 183 1.65 2.08 19.57
CA LYS A 183 1.88 2.29 21.01
C LYS A 183 0.62 2.74 21.75
N MET A 184 -0.55 2.61 21.14
CA MET A 184 -1.81 2.92 21.82
C MET A 184 -1.94 2.10 23.11
N ASP A 185 -2.25 2.75 24.21
CA ASP A 185 -2.46 2.10 25.49
C ASP A 185 -3.85 1.44 25.61
N LYS A 186 -4.07 0.72 26.72
CA LYS A 186 -5.35 0.02 26.97
C LYS A 186 -6.56 0.97 27.12
N ASN A 187 -6.32 2.26 27.34
CA ASN A 187 -7.35 3.30 27.48
C ASN A 187 -7.59 4.03 26.15
N GLY A 188 -6.94 3.61 25.06
CA GLY A 188 -7.05 4.23 23.74
C GLY A 188 -6.20 5.49 23.58
N HIS A 189 -5.33 5.84 24.52
CA HIS A 189 -4.42 6.96 24.38
C HIS A 189 -3.26 6.60 23.43
N VAL A 190 -3.06 7.44 22.41
CA VAL A 190 -2.01 7.30 21.41
C VAL A 190 -0.89 8.30 21.71
N PRO A 191 0.31 7.85 22.11
CA PRO A 191 1.44 8.76 22.32
C PRO A 191 1.92 9.34 20.99
N ASN A 192 2.68 10.42 21.05
CA ASN A 192 3.36 10.96 19.88
C ASN A 192 4.80 10.45 19.79
N GLN A 193 5.25 10.19 18.56
CA GLN A 193 6.66 9.97 18.23
C GLN A 193 7.23 11.21 17.55
N THR A 194 8.43 11.62 17.95
CA THR A 194 9.17 12.70 17.25
C THR A 194 9.97 12.12 16.10
N ILE A 195 9.72 12.60 14.89
CA ILE A 195 10.49 12.26 13.69
C ILE A 195 11.24 13.50 13.21
N LYS A 196 12.58 13.41 13.11
CA LYS A 196 13.44 14.49 12.64
C LYS A 196 13.49 14.54 11.11
N VAL A 197 13.75 15.72 10.56
CA VAL A 197 14.09 15.90 9.13
C VAL A 197 15.51 15.38 8.90
N GLY A 198 15.75 14.78 7.74
CA GLY A 198 17.08 14.38 7.30
C GLY A 198 17.26 12.85 7.23
N LYS A 199 18.50 12.45 6.96
CA LYS A 199 18.87 11.03 6.83
C LYS A 199 18.85 10.34 8.19
N GLN A 200 18.18 9.19 8.23
CA GLN A 200 18.10 8.35 9.40
C GLN A 200 17.68 6.93 9.00
N ASP A 201 17.98 5.96 9.85
CA ASP A 201 17.47 4.60 9.74
C ASP A 201 16.18 4.50 10.55
N MET A 202 15.11 4.04 9.92
CA MET A 202 13.80 3.89 10.54
C MET A 202 13.43 2.43 10.66
N ASP A 203 13.07 2.00 11.88
CA ASP A 203 12.40 0.72 12.11
C ASP A 203 10.99 0.71 11.48
N GLY A 204 10.35 -0.45 11.44
CA GLY A 204 9.03 -0.59 10.79
C GLY A 204 7.98 0.35 11.36
N ARG A 205 7.99 0.55 12.68
CA ARG A 205 7.07 1.46 13.37
C ARG A 205 7.33 2.92 12.99
N THR A 206 8.57 3.37 13.04
CA THR A 206 8.94 4.75 12.68
C THR A 206 8.67 5.04 11.22
N LEU A 207 8.97 4.08 10.35
CA LEU A 207 8.72 4.18 8.92
C LEU A 207 7.22 4.27 8.61
N LEU A 208 6.39 3.49 9.33
CA LEU A 208 4.94 3.56 9.26
C LEU A 208 4.42 4.94 9.66
N ASN A 209 4.87 5.45 10.82
CA ASN A 209 4.46 6.75 11.32
C ASN A 209 4.86 7.88 10.37
N TYR A 210 6.06 7.79 9.78
CA TYR A 210 6.50 8.70 8.74
C TYR A 210 5.59 8.68 7.50
N ALA A 211 5.25 7.48 7.02
CA ALA A 211 4.40 7.29 5.85
C ALA A 211 2.97 7.81 6.05
N ARG A 212 2.49 7.86 7.30
CA ARG A 212 1.11 8.26 7.64
C ARG A 212 0.94 9.74 7.96
N PHE A 213 2.02 10.46 8.18
CA PHE A 213 1.96 11.88 8.54
C PHE A 213 1.28 12.72 7.45
N ARG A 214 0.36 13.62 7.84
CA ARG A 214 -0.41 14.47 6.92
C ARG A 214 -0.72 15.86 7.48
N LYS A 215 -0.01 16.29 8.53
CA LYS A 215 -0.25 17.58 9.19
C LYS A 215 0.74 18.66 8.75
N ASP A 216 1.33 18.51 7.56
CA ASP A 216 2.09 19.56 6.90
C ASP A 216 1.23 20.24 5.80
N ASP A 217 1.72 21.34 5.23
CA ASP A 217 0.98 22.13 4.26
C ASP A 217 0.68 21.40 2.94
N GLU A 218 1.36 20.25 2.67
CA GLU A 218 1.02 19.36 1.54
C GLU A 218 -0.09 18.34 1.86
N GLY A 219 -0.48 18.19 3.12
CA GLY A 219 -1.62 17.36 3.54
C GLY A 219 -1.58 15.92 3.02
N ASP A 220 -2.66 15.51 2.35
CA ASP A 220 -2.81 14.14 1.82
C ASP A 220 -1.86 13.84 0.66
N TYR A 221 -1.60 14.82 -0.17
CA TYR A 221 -0.63 14.69 -1.26
C TYR A 221 0.79 14.46 -0.73
N GLY A 222 1.20 15.19 0.30
CA GLY A 222 2.48 14.98 1.00
C GLY A 222 2.57 13.58 1.62
N ARG A 223 1.47 13.06 2.19
CA ARG A 223 1.38 11.68 2.67
C ARG A 223 1.65 10.68 1.54
N THR A 224 0.99 10.83 0.40
CA THR A 224 1.17 9.95 -0.76
C THR A 224 2.62 9.96 -1.26
N LYS A 225 3.27 11.13 -1.32
CA LYS A 225 4.71 11.24 -1.64
C LYS A 225 5.59 10.48 -0.64
N ARG A 226 5.30 10.57 0.67
CA ARG A 226 6.05 9.85 1.71
C ARG A 226 5.86 8.34 1.59
N GLN A 227 4.66 7.87 1.31
CA GLN A 227 4.39 6.45 1.06
C GLN A 227 5.19 5.93 -0.14
N GLN A 228 5.25 6.68 -1.24
CA GLN A 228 6.08 6.32 -2.39
C GLN A 228 7.58 6.32 -2.04
N GLN A 229 8.05 7.31 -1.30
CA GLN A 229 9.44 7.39 -0.85
C GLN A 229 9.81 6.18 0.02
N VAL A 230 8.94 5.79 0.94
CA VAL A 230 9.11 4.60 1.78
C VAL A 230 9.19 3.34 0.91
N MET A 231 8.28 3.16 -0.02
CA MET A 231 8.29 2.01 -0.93
C MET A 231 9.58 1.95 -1.77
N GLN A 232 10.02 3.11 -2.29
CA GLN A 232 11.28 3.20 -3.04
C GLN A 232 12.50 2.86 -2.17
N ALA A 233 12.54 3.34 -0.92
CA ALA A 233 13.63 3.08 0.02
C ALA A 233 13.70 1.58 0.37
N VAL A 234 12.55 0.97 0.70
CA VAL A 234 12.43 -0.47 0.96
C VAL A 234 12.92 -1.27 -0.26
N MET A 235 12.41 -0.98 -1.45
CA MET A 235 12.81 -1.69 -2.67
C MET A 235 14.29 -1.49 -3.01
N LYS A 236 14.85 -0.30 -2.76
CA LYS A 236 16.28 -0.03 -2.98
C LYS A 236 17.15 -0.87 -2.05
N GLN A 237 16.76 -1.04 -0.80
CA GLN A 237 17.54 -1.82 0.18
C GLN A 237 17.36 -3.33 0.01
N LEU A 238 16.25 -3.80 -0.54
CA LEU A 238 16.06 -5.21 -0.93
C LEU A 238 17.09 -5.71 -1.97
N LYS A 239 17.79 -4.78 -2.65
CA LYS A 239 18.89 -5.14 -3.60
C LYS A 239 20.16 -5.66 -2.91
N ASN A 240 20.28 -5.48 -1.58
CA ASN A 240 21.44 -5.98 -0.85
C ASN A 240 21.37 -7.52 -0.75
N PRO A 241 22.43 -8.26 -1.18
CA PRO A 241 22.45 -9.72 -1.09
C PRO A 241 22.16 -10.27 0.31
N LEU A 242 22.52 -9.55 1.36
CA LEU A 242 22.23 -9.94 2.76
C LEU A 242 20.73 -9.89 3.09
N SER A 243 19.97 -8.99 2.47
CA SER A 243 18.50 -8.93 2.63
C SER A 243 17.81 -10.08 1.89
N LEU A 244 18.40 -10.58 0.81
CA LEU A 244 17.84 -11.71 0.03
C LEU A 244 17.82 -13.02 0.83
N PHE A 245 18.74 -13.24 1.79
CA PHE A 245 18.74 -14.44 2.62
C PHE A 245 17.62 -14.46 3.67
N LYS A 246 17.19 -13.29 4.14
CA LYS A 246 16.08 -13.13 5.09
C LYS A 246 14.73 -12.84 4.40
N GLY A 247 14.78 -12.49 3.13
CA GLY A 247 13.59 -12.13 2.34
C GLY A 247 12.47 -13.18 2.35
N PRO A 248 12.75 -14.46 2.12
CA PRO A 248 11.72 -15.50 2.14
C PRO A 248 11.03 -15.67 3.51
N GLU A 249 11.77 -15.52 4.62
CA GLU A 249 11.17 -15.57 5.97
C GLU A 249 10.25 -14.38 6.22
N ALA A 250 10.67 -13.17 5.83
CA ALA A 250 9.83 -11.97 5.95
C ALA A 250 8.61 -12.03 5.05
N LEU A 251 8.77 -12.51 3.81
CA LEU A 251 7.65 -12.73 2.89
C LEU A 251 6.67 -13.75 3.46
N GLY A 252 7.15 -14.81 4.11
CA GLY A 252 6.31 -15.78 4.80
C GLY A 252 5.50 -15.14 5.93
N LYS A 253 6.12 -14.31 6.76
CA LYS A 253 5.44 -13.56 7.82
C LYS A 253 4.40 -12.60 7.26
N VAL A 254 4.76 -11.79 6.28
CA VAL A 254 3.85 -10.84 5.63
C VAL A 254 2.70 -11.58 4.97
N TYR A 255 2.99 -12.67 4.25
CA TYR A 255 1.98 -13.48 3.56
C TYR A 255 0.90 -14.00 4.50
N SER A 256 1.29 -14.55 5.67
CA SER A 256 0.33 -15.11 6.62
C SER A 256 -0.51 -14.05 7.37
N LEU A 257 -0.06 -12.80 7.39
CA LEU A 257 -0.75 -11.67 7.99
C LEU A 257 -1.53 -10.82 6.97
N THR A 258 -1.41 -11.12 5.68
CA THR A 258 -1.93 -10.31 4.59
C THR A 258 -3.11 -11.01 3.91
N SER A 259 -4.23 -10.31 3.70
CA SER A 259 -5.26 -10.78 2.79
C SER A 259 -4.77 -10.63 1.35
N THR A 260 -4.76 -11.73 0.59
CA THR A 260 -4.31 -11.76 -0.81
C THR A 260 -4.90 -12.95 -1.55
N ASN A 261 -5.20 -12.77 -2.84
CA ASN A 261 -5.54 -13.87 -3.75
C ASN A 261 -4.30 -14.51 -4.40
N MET A 262 -3.10 -14.01 -4.07
CA MET A 262 -1.85 -14.52 -4.61
C MET A 262 -1.46 -15.80 -3.85
N SER A 263 -1.23 -16.90 -4.56
CA SER A 263 -0.67 -18.09 -3.94
C SER A 263 0.81 -17.90 -3.60
N MET A 264 1.32 -18.72 -2.69
CA MET A 264 2.76 -18.74 -2.39
C MET A 264 3.61 -18.97 -3.64
N THR A 265 3.14 -19.87 -4.52
CA THR A 265 3.83 -20.16 -5.79
C THR A 265 3.86 -18.93 -6.69
N ASP A 266 2.74 -18.22 -6.85
CA ASP A 266 2.68 -16.98 -7.62
C ASP A 266 3.65 -15.93 -7.08
N MET A 267 3.71 -15.79 -5.75
CA MET A 267 4.60 -14.83 -5.09
C MET A 267 6.08 -15.17 -5.32
N LEU A 268 6.44 -16.45 -5.21
CA LEU A 268 7.81 -16.91 -5.46
C LEU A 268 8.18 -16.75 -6.94
N ASP A 269 7.31 -17.13 -7.85
CA ASP A 269 7.53 -17.01 -9.30
C ASP A 269 7.68 -15.54 -9.73
N LEU A 270 6.81 -14.65 -9.25
CA LEU A 270 6.92 -13.23 -9.52
C LEU A 270 8.20 -12.64 -8.92
N GLY A 271 8.55 -13.02 -7.68
CA GLY A 271 9.75 -12.55 -7.02
C GLY A 271 11.04 -12.99 -7.72
N LEU A 272 11.15 -14.28 -8.08
CA LEU A 272 12.31 -14.84 -8.75
C LEU A 272 12.45 -14.34 -10.18
N SER A 273 11.36 -14.37 -10.95
CA SER A 273 11.35 -13.93 -12.36
C SER A 273 11.67 -12.45 -12.51
N ASN A 274 11.34 -11.64 -11.50
CA ASN A 274 11.53 -10.19 -11.55
C ASN A 274 12.65 -9.65 -10.64
N ALA A 275 13.48 -10.53 -10.06
CA ALA A 275 14.60 -10.11 -9.21
C ALA A 275 15.56 -9.12 -9.90
N GLY A 276 15.72 -9.22 -11.22
CA GLY A 276 16.47 -8.27 -12.03
C GLY A 276 15.81 -6.91 -12.21
N SER A 277 14.48 -6.86 -12.21
CA SER A 277 13.68 -5.64 -12.40
C SER A 277 13.82 -4.70 -11.20
N PHE A 278 13.88 -5.25 -9.99
CA PHE A 278 14.12 -4.48 -8.78
C PHE A 278 15.48 -3.76 -8.78
N LYS A 279 16.46 -4.29 -9.51
CA LYS A 279 17.79 -3.66 -9.66
C LYS A 279 17.77 -2.42 -10.54
N LYS A 280 16.83 -2.33 -11.48
CA LYS A 280 16.73 -1.21 -12.44
C LYS A 280 16.00 0.02 -11.85
N GLY A 281 15.45 -0.08 -10.66
CA GLY A 281 14.74 1.00 -9.97
C GLY A 281 13.24 0.91 -10.10
N VAL A 282 12.57 1.83 -9.40
CA VAL A 282 11.11 1.96 -9.36
C VAL A 282 10.72 3.27 -10.02
N ASN A 283 9.84 3.20 -11.00
CA ASN A 283 9.19 4.39 -11.56
C ASN A 283 7.85 4.58 -10.84
N SER A 284 7.69 5.68 -10.12
CA SER A 284 6.48 5.97 -9.35
C SER A 284 5.78 7.23 -9.84
N GLN A 285 4.46 7.19 -9.87
CA GLN A 285 3.57 8.28 -10.24
C GLN A 285 2.45 8.40 -9.21
N THR A 286 1.92 9.61 -9.04
CA THR A 286 0.67 9.84 -8.28
C THR A 286 -0.42 10.26 -9.25
N ILE A 287 -1.64 9.79 -9.04
CA ILE A 287 -2.84 10.20 -9.76
C ILE A 287 -3.84 10.74 -8.74
N PRO A 288 -4.28 11.98 -8.95
CA PRO A 288 -3.78 12.98 -9.91
C PRO A 288 -2.37 13.46 -9.59
N SER A 289 -1.74 14.13 -10.57
CA SER A 289 -0.47 14.85 -10.35
C SER A 289 -0.72 16.07 -9.45
N ASP A 290 0.33 16.61 -8.84
CA ASP A 290 0.24 17.73 -7.89
C ASP A 290 -0.48 18.93 -8.52
N GLY A 291 -1.56 19.37 -7.89
CA GLY A 291 -2.36 20.52 -8.33
C GLY A 291 -3.24 20.27 -9.56
N ASP A 292 -3.25 19.06 -10.11
CA ASP A 292 -4.03 18.72 -11.31
C ASP A 292 -5.40 18.11 -10.92
N TRP A 293 -6.16 18.86 -10.14
CA TRP A 293 -7.52 18.53 -9.72
C TRP A 293 -8.33 19.79 -9.41
N ILE A 294 -9.63 19.62 -9.30
CA ILE A 294 -10.57 20.62 -8.80
C ILE A 294 -11.13 20.14 -7.47
N ASP A 295 -11.08 21.00 -6.46
CA ASP A 295 -11.73 20.71 -5.17
C ASP A 295 -13.24 20.63 -5.34
N SER A 296 -13.84 19.57 -4.81
CA SER A 296 -15.25 19.27 -4.95
C SER A 296 -15.79 18.57 -3.71
N TYR A 297 -17.02 18.10 -3.76
CA TYR A 297 -17.68 17.39 -2.67
C TYR A 297 -18.29 16.09 -3.15
N ASP A 298 -18.21 15.05 -2.31
CA ASP A 298 -18.88 13.80 -2.57
C ASP A 298 -20.40 13.89 -2.33
N LEU A 299 -21.12 12.83 -2.69
CA LEU A 299 -22.59 12.73 -2.54
C LEU A 299 -23.09 13.05 -1.12
N TYR A 300 -22.25 12.89 -0.10
CA TYR A 300 -22.56 13.13 1.29
C TYR A 300 -22.02 14.47 1.83
N GLY A 301 -21.49 15.31 0.97
CA GLY A 301 -20.94 16.62 1.32
C GLY A 301 -19.53 16.58 1.92
N GLY A 302 -18.83 15.44 1.82
CA GLY A 302 -17.43 15.31 2.22
C GLY A 302 -16.49 15.86 1.14
N GLN A 303 -15.43 16.58 1.53
CA GLN A 303 -14.44 17.10 0.59
C GLN A 303 -13.83 16.00 -0.25
N GLY A 304 -13.77 16.18 -1.56
CA GLY A 304 -13.17 15.31 -2.55
C GLY A 304 -12.48 16.11 -3.64
N ILE A 305 -11.90 15.42 -4.60
CA ILE A 305 -11.21 16.02 -5.75
C ILE A 305 -11.73 15.44 -7.05
N GLU A 306 -12.03 16.30 -8.01
CA GLU A 306 -12.38 15.93 -9.38
C GLU A 306 -11.16 15.97 -10.29
N ILE A 307 -11.08 15.02 -11.22
CA ILE A 307 -9.97 14.89 -12.18
C ILE A 307 -10.48 14.62 -13.57
N ASP A 308 -9.66 14.87 -14.58
CA ASP A 308 -9.91 14.46 -15.96
C ASP A 308 -9.52 12.98 -16.17
N PHE A 309 -10.49 12.08 -16.15
CA PHE A 309 -10.26 10.63 -16.31
C PHE A 309 -9.67 10.28 -17.67
N ASP A 310 -10.04 10.96 -18.75
CA ASP A 310 -9.52 10.67 -20.10
C ASP A 310 -8.02 10.93 -20.17
N THR A 311 -7.56 12.03 -19.59
CA THR A 311 -6.13 12.36 -19.46
C THR A 311 -5.39 11.28 -18.66
N TYR A 312 -5.93 10.87 -17.51
CA TYR A 312 -5.26 9.87 -16.68
C TYR A 312 -5.33 8.46 -17.22
N GLN A 313 -6.39 8.10 -17.93
CA GLN A 313 -6.46 6.85 -18.68
C GLN A 313 -5.42 6.80 -19.81
N ALA A 314 -5.23 7.88 -20.55
CA ALA A 314 -4.19 7.99 -21.57
C ALA A 314 -2.78 7.84 -20.95
N LYS A 315 -2.52 8.53 -19.83
CA LYS A 315 -1.26 8.44 -19.09
C LYS A 315 -0.98 7.03 -18.57
N LEU A 316 -1.98 6.34 -18.03
CA LEU A 316 -1.85 4.95 -17.56
C LEU A 316 -1.56 3.98 -18.69
N LYS A 317 -2.13 4.22 -19.88
CA LYS A 317 -1.82 3.45 -21.09
C LYS A 317 -0.35 3.67 -21.52
N GLU A 318 0.12 4.91 -21.54
CA GLU A 318 1.52 5.23 -21.84
C GLU A 318 2.49 4.56 -20.84
N LEU A 319 2.12 4.54 -19.57
CA LEU A 319 2.89 3.88 -18.52
C LEU A 319 2.81 2.35 -18.57
N GLY A 320 1.93 1.75 -19.37
CA GLY A 320 1.79 0.30 -19.53
C GLY A 320 0.96 -0.40 -18.47
N PHE A 321 0.07 0.33 -17.78
CA PHE A 321 -0.88 -0.26 -16.82
C PHE A 321 -2.19 -0.74 -17.44
N ARG A 322 -2.45 -0.36 -18.71
CA ARG A 322 -3.67 -0.68 -19.48
C ARG A 322 -3.37 -1.62 -20.64
#